data_5b190d56279648062e9f9b64c0bec2bc
#
_entry.id   5b190d56279648062e9f9b64c0bec2bc
#
_cell.length_a   1.000
_cell.length_b   1.000
_cell.length_c   1.000
_cell.angle_alpha   90.00
_cell.angle_beta   90.00
_cell.angle_gamma   90.00
#
_symmetry.space_group_name_H-M   'P 1'
#
loop_
_entity.id
_entity.type
_entity.pdbx_description
1 polymer ?
#
loop_
_entity_poly.entity_id
_entity_poly.type
_entity_poly.pdbx_seq_one_letter_code
_entity_poly.pdbx_strand_id
1 'polypeptide(L)'
;DDLDDINVYECKTEKDLLLKWKDLVLYHNPDLITGYNIFGFDFDYIAKRVNYLFPCCDKCKKNKYYSNCHHTCPKNEFYRLGRLMRNPESDIIQDMDIDTITKTTCRGYNNFWEKKCKMMSKELSSSGLGDNILKYIFMDGRVIFDIQKEIQKGHSLDSYKLDNVSAHFIKGKIKAKRYYIDNDKNDMTDIHTTSLGNIKVNDYITILLTTKYGNLPYKNNAKFKVIGLNHNTKCFRILGKINVHKKYGNDLIYYEWCLAKDDVSPQQIFDYHKTGGSAGRAKIAKYCIMDCELCIHLLRQLDIVPNNIGMACVSSV
;
A
#
# COMPACT_ATOMS: atom_id res chain seq x y z
N ASP A 1 -20.35 15.46 1.56
CA ASP A 1 -20.10 14.08 1.14
C ASP A 1 -18.83 13.53 1.80
N ASP A 2 -18.68 12.21 1.85
CA ASP A 2 -17.67 11.45 2.62
C ASP A 2 -16.16 11.72 2.28
N LEU A 3 -15.83 12.81 1.62
CA LEU A 3 -14.49 13.17 1.16
C LEU A 3 -14.03 14.57 1.62
N ASP A 4 -14.68 15.16 2.60
CA ASP A 4 -14.43 16.54 3.05
C ASP A 4 -13.00 16.73 3.60
N ASP A 5 -12.36 15.66 4.11
CA ASP A 5 -10.98 15.68 4.65
C ASP A 5 -9.93 15.22 3.62
N ILE A 6 -10.30 15.07 2.34
CA ILE A 6 -9.41 14.53 1.30
C ILE A 6 -9.08 15.59 0.26
N ASN A 7 -7.78 15.82 0.05
CA ASN A 7 -7.32 16.68 -1.02
C ASN A 7 -7.36 15.96 -2.36
N VAL A 8 -8.22 16.43 -3.28
CA VAL A 8 -8.36 15.88 -4.63
C VAL A 8 -7.66 16.78 -5.63
N TYR A 9 -6.75 16.24 -6.41
CA TYR A 9 -6.06 16.94 -7.49
C TYR A 9 -6.50 16.39 -8.83
N GLU A 10 -7.19 17.22 -9.62
CA GLU A 10 -7.58 16.85 -10.97
C GLU A 10 -6.46 17.20 -11.96
N CYS A 11 -6.05 16.21 -12.76
CA CYS A 11 -5.01 16.37 -13.77
C CYS A 11 -5.60 16.13 -15.16
N LYS A 12 -5.22 16.96 -16.14
CA LYS A 12 -5.75 16.87 -17.52
C LYS A 12 -5.18 15.67 -18.29
N THR A 13 -3.94 15.32 -18.03
CA THR A 13 -3.24 14.22 -18.69
C THR A 13 -2.58 13.29 -17.70
N GLU A 14 -2.29 12.06 -18.12
CA GLU A 14 -1.54 11.12 -17.30
C GLU A 14 -0.11 11.62 -16.98
N LYS A 15 0.47 12.38 -17.91
CA LYS A 15 1.77 13.02 -17.67
C LYS A 15 1.70 14.03 -16.53
N ASP A 16 0.65 14.85 -16.49
CA ASP A 16 0.43 15.82 -15.40
C ASP A 16 0.16 15.11 -14.08
N LEU A 17 -0.56 13.99 -14.11
CA LEU A 17 -0.80 13.15 -12.93
C LEU A 17 0.52 12.62 -12.34
N LEU A 18 1.41 12.07 -13.16
CA LEU A 18 2.71 11.58 -12.70
C LEU A 18 3.60 12.70 -12.15
N LEU A 19 3.61 13.87 -12.80
CA LEU A 19 4.34 15.03 -12.30
C LEU A 19 3.75 15.52 -10.97
N LYS A 20 2.43 15.58 -10.85
CA LYS A 20 1.77 15.97 -9.61
C LYS A 20 2.07 14.98 -8.47
N TRP A 21 2.09 13.68 -8.76
CA TRP A 21 2.51 12.67 -7.78
C TRP A 21 3.95 12.90 -7.32
N LYS A 22 4.88 13.16 -8.25
CA LYS A 22 6.27 13.53 -7.92
C LYS A 22 6.30 14.75 -6.99
N ASP A 23 5.59 15.80 -7.36
CA ASP A 23 5.56 17.06 -6.58
C ASP A 23 5.02 16.82 -5.17
N LEU A 24 3.99 15.97 -5.02
CA LEU A 24 3.46 15.60 -3.71
C LEU A 24 4.48 14.82 -2.86
N VAL A 25 5.22 13.88 -3.46
CA VAL A 25 6.31 13.17 -2.75
C VAL A 25 7.38 14.14 -2.28
N LEU A 26 7.76 15.12 -3.11
CA LEU A 26 8.77 16.12 -2.74
C LEU A 26 8.23 17.12 -1.71
N TYR A 27 6.98 17.55 -1.84
CA TYR A 27 6.34 18.51 -0.93
C TYR A 27 6.14 17.93 0.46
N HIS A 28 5.53 16.74 0.56
CA HIS A 28 5.29 16.09 1.85
C HIS A 28 6.55 15.50 2.46
N ASN A 29 7.57 15.30 1.65
CA ASN A 29 8.90 14.83 2.05
C ASN A 29 8.88 13.64 3.05
N PRO A 30 8.18 12.53 2.75
CA PRO A 30 8.03 11.42 3.68
C PRO A 30 9.36 10.72 3.97
N ASP A 31 9.56 10.28 5.21
CA ASP A 31 10.69 9.43 5.61
C ASP A 31 10.54 8.00 5.09
N LEU A 32 9.30 7.50 5.11
CA LEU A 32 8.94 6.14 4.74
C LEU A 32 7.99 6.15 3.55
N ILE A 33 8.27 5.32 2.56
CA ILE A 33 7.37 5.03 1.44
C ILE A 33 7.08 3.54 1.46
N THR A 34 5.82 3.21 1.55
CA THR A 34 5.38 1.82 1.63
C THR A 34 4.06 1.60 0.92
N GLY A 35 3.71 0.36 0.75
CA GLY A 35 2.45 -0.12 0.21
C GLY A 35 2.44 -1.64 0.18
N TYR A 36 1.47 -2.19 -0.50
CA TYR A 36 1.29 -3.63 -0.59
C TYR A 36 1.66 -4.15 -1.97
N ASN A 37 2.65 -5.01 -2.08
CA ASN A 37 3.20 -5.53 -3.34
C ASN A 37 3.74 -4.46 -4.29
N ILE A 38 4.23 -3.35 -3.75
CA ILE A 38 4.74 -2.22 -4.54
C ILE A 38 6.00 -2.57 -5.33
N PHE A 39 6.80 -3.52 -4.84
CA PHE A 39 7.99 -4.00 -5.55
C PHE A 39 7.65 -4.97 -6.69
N GLY A 40 6.49 -5.62 -6.61
CA GLY A 40 6.04 -6.53 -7.66
C GLY A 40 5.22 -5.86 -8.76
N PHE A 41 4.56 -4.73 -8.46
CA PHE A 41 3.61 -4.13 -9.39
C PHE A 41 3.76 -2.61 -9.57
N ASP A 42 3.56 -1.82 -8.51
CA ASP A 42 3.33 -0.36 -8.63
C ASP A 42 4.53 0.39 -9.20
N PHE A 43 5.72 0.15 -8.69
CA PHE A 43 6.92 0.83 -9.19
C PHE A 43 7.26 0.44 -10.63
N ASP A 44 7.10 -0.83 -10.99
CA ASP A 44 7.32 -1.29 -12.37
C ASP A 44 6.30 -0.65 -13.33
N TYR A 45 5.06 -0.54 -12.90
CA TYR A 45 4.01 0.12 -13.68
C TYR A 45 4.29 1.60 -13.87
N ILE A 46 4.58 2.34 -12.80
CA ILE A 46 4.96 3.77 -12.86
C ILE A 46 6.15 3.95 -13.81
N ALA A 47 7.20 3.13 -13.68
CA ALA A 47 8.36 3.24 -14.54
C ALA A 47 8.07 2.99 -16.02
N LYS A 48 7.21 2.01 -16.34
CA LYS A 48 6.74 1.77 -17.71
C LYS A 48 5.99 2.97 -18.26
N ARG A 49 5.11 3.59 -17.46
CA ARG A 49 4.36 4.78 -17.87
C ARG A 49 5.28 5.99 -18.06
N VAL A 50 6.22 6.21 -17.14
CA VAL A 50 7.25 7.25 -17.28
C VAL A 50 8.07 7.06 -18.56
N ASN A 51 8.51 5.84 -18.83
CA ASN A 51 9.25 5.53 -20.05
C ASN A 51 8.46 5.83 -21.33
N TYR A 52 7.16 5.62 -21.31
CA TYR A 52 6.26 5.89 -22.43
C TYR A 52 5.96 7.39 -22.60
N LEU A 53 5.67 8.09 -21.51
CA LEU A 53 5.19 9.49 -21.53
C LEU A 53 6.32 10.53 -21.54
N PHE A 54 7.52 10.17 -21.09
CA PHE A 54 8.68 11.05 -21.03
C PHE A 54 9.78 10.54 -21.97
N PRO A 55 9.70 10.84 -23.27
CA PRO A 55 10.70 10.38 -24.23
C PRO A 55 12.08 10.97 -23.88
N CYS A 56 13.11 10.18 -24.10
CA CYS A 56 14.48 10.67 -24.03
C CYS A 56 14.70 11.81 -25.02
N CYS A 57 15.51 12.80 -24.64
CA CYS A 57 15.93 13.87 -25.55
C CYS A 57 16.69 13.30 -26.76
N ASP A 58 16.77 14.05 -27.85
CA ASP A 58 17.41 13.59 -29.09
C ASP A 58 18.89 13.27 -28.92
N LYS A 59 19.57 13.93 -27.98
CA LYS A 59 20.96 13.62 -27.63
C LYS A 59 21.12 12.22 -27.05
N CYS A 60 20.16 11.79 -26.18
CA CYS A 60 20.16 10.44 -25.62
C CYS A 60 19.80 9.36 -26.65
N LYS A 61 18.94 9.71 -27.65
CA LYS A 61 18.54 8.79 -28.70
C LYS A 61 19.67 8.51 -29.72
N LYS A 62 20.51 9.51 -29.99
CA LYS A 62 21.59 9.41 -31.01
C LYS A 62 22.80 8.61 -30.53
N ASN A 63 22.96 8.43 -29.23
CA ASN A 63 24.16 7.86 -28.66
C ASN A 63 23.85 6.53 -27.94
N LYS A 64 23.96 5.41 -28.66
CA LYS A 64 23.77 4.05 -28.10
C LYS A 64 24.68 3.74 -26.89
N TYR A 65 25.75 4.50 -26.70
CA TYR A 65 26.72 4.38 -25.61
C TYR A 65 26.49 5.34 -24.45
N TYR A 66 25.59 6.30 -24.58
CA TYR A 66 25.20 7.21 -23.49
C TYR A 66 23.95 6.67 -22.81
N SER A 67 24.13 5.67 -21.99
CA SER A 67 23.18 5.36 -20.92
C SER A 67 23.00 6.56 -19.97
N ASN A 68 23.84 7.58 -20.10
CA ASN A 68 23.99 8.74 -19.21
C ASN A 68 23.55 10.01 -19.89
N CYS A 69 22.31 10.36 -19.72
CA CYS A 69 21.85 11.68 -20.06
C CYS A 69 22.29 12.67 -18.95
N HIS A 70 23.41 13.35 -19.15
CA HIS A 70 23.90 14.38 -18.22
C HIS A 70 23.04 15.63 -18.15
N HIS A 71 22.02 15.71 -19.00
CA HIS A 71 21.13 16.85 -19.03
C HIS A 71 19.87 16.56 -18.23
N THR A 72 19.14 17.60 -17.86
CA THR A 72 17.79 17.57 -17.31
C THR A 72 16.81 16.97 -18.32
N CYS A 73 17.00 15.68 -18.63
CA CYS A 73 16.05 14.92 -19.42
C CYS A 73 14.78 14.76 -18.57
N PRO A 74 13.59 15.09 -19.10
CA PRO A 74 12.34 14.99 -18.35
C PRO A 74 12.12 13.63 -17.68
N LYS A 75 12.60 12.57 -18.31
CA LYS A 75 12.57 11.22 -17.75
C LYS A 75 13.45 11.08 -16.50
N ASN A 76 14.70 11.53 -16.58
CA ASN A 76 15.62 11.45 -15.45
C ASN A 76 15.19 12.39 -14.32
N GLU A 77 14.64 13.55 -14.70
CA GLU A 77 14.09 14.50 -13.75
C GLU A 77 12.92 13.92 -12.96
N PHE A 78 12.09 13.08 -13.57
CA PHE A 78 11.01 12.40 -12.88
C PHE A 78 11.54 11.52 -11.72
N TYR A 79 12.64 10.79 -11.94
CA TYR A 79 13.21 9.88 -10.93
C TYR A 79 13.97 10.57 -9.80
N ARG A 80 14.07 11.90 -9.81
CA ARG A 80 14.65 12.65 -8.67
C ARG A 80 13.65 12.78 -7.54
N LEU A 81 13.45 11.69 -6.82
CA LEU A 81 12.52 11.56 -5.69
C LEU A 81 13.25 11.43 -4.35
N GLY A 82 14.58 11.38 -4.37
CA GLY A 82 15.40 11.30 -3.17
C GLY A 82 15.37 12.57 -2.35
N ARG A 83 15.70 12.45 -1.08
CA ARG A 83 15.79 13.55 -0.11
C ARG A 83 17.19 14.16 -0.09
N LEU A 84 18.21 13.34 -0.29
CA LEU A 84 19.60 13.77 -0.31
C LEU A 84 19.97 14.21 -1.74
N MET A 85 19.46 15.36 -2.17
CA MET A 85 19.92 16.01 -3.37
C MET A 85 21.27 16.68 -3.08
N ARG A 86 22.37 15.98 -3.27
CA ARG A 86 23.67 16.63 -3.37
C ARG A 86 23.71 17.38 -4.69
N ASN A 87 23.98 18.67 -4.60
CA ASN A 87 24.26 19.47 -5.79
C ASN A 87 25.61 18.97 -6.33
N PRO A 88 25.65 18.38 -7.53
CA PRO A 88 26.90 17.78 -8.03
C PRO A 88 28.04 18.78 -8.21
N GLU A 89 27.69 20.05 -8.33
CA GLU A 89 28.69 21.12 -8.51
C GLU A 89 29.33 21.57 -7.19
N SER A 90 28.68 21.36 -6.04
CA SER A 90 29.22 21.83 -4.76
C SER A 90 30.17 20.88 -4.06
N ASP A 91 30.04 19.55 -4.32
CA ASP A 91 30.80 18.55 -3.58
C ASP A 91 32.16 18.18 -4.25
N ILE A 92 32.38 18.60 -5.49
CA ILE A 92 33.56 18.21 -6.28
C ILE A 92 34.67 19.29 -6.30
N ILE A 93 34.31 20.55 -5.99
CA ILE A 93 35.22 21.69 -6.21
C ILE A 93 36.17 21.93 -5.03
N GLN A 94 35.96 21.33 -3.84
CA GLN A 94 36.76 21.71 -2.68
C GLN A 94 38.10 20.97 -2.51
N ASP A 95 38.30 19.79 -3.15
CA ASP A 95 39.47 18.97 -2.83
C ASP A 95 40.24 18.34 -4.02
N MET A 96 40.05 18.74 -5.27
CA MET A 96 40.76 18.08 -6.39
C MET A 96 41.31 19.06 -7.44
N ASP A 97 42.54 18.78 -7.91
CA ASP A 97 43.19 19.45 -9.04
C ASP A 97 42.40 19.35 -10.35
N ILE A 98 42.33 20.44 -11.09
CA ILE A 98 41.51 20.62 -12.31
C ILE A 98 41.76 19.55 -13.38
N ASP A 99 42.93 19.03 -13.53
CA ASP A 99 43.27 17.99 -14.52
C ASP A 99 42.83 16.58 -14.11
N THR A 100 42.66 16.34 -12.82
CA THR A 100 42.10 15.10 -12.28
C THR A 100 40.59 15.11 -12.32
N ILE A 101 39.99 16.31 -12.19
CA ILE A 101 38.52 16.55 -12.25
C ILE A 101 37.96 16.14 -13.62
N THR A 102 38.61 16.47 -14.73
CA THR A 102 38.08 16.20 -16.08
C THR A 102 38.06 14.70 -16.45
N LYS A 103 38.94 13.88 -15.90
CA LYS A 103 39.01 12.44 -16.22
C LYS A 103 38.28 11.55 -15.21
N THR A 104 38.31 11.90 -13.92
CA THR A 104 37.73 11.07 -12.85
C THR A 104 36.26 11.44 -12.58
N THR A 105 35.92 12.73 -12.70
CA THR A 105 34.56 13.20 -12.51
C THR A 105 33.59 12.67 -13.56
N CYS A 106 34.00 12.60 -14.85
CA CYS A 106 33.09 12.04 -15.87
C CYS A 106 32.75 10.55 -15.61
N ARG A 107 33.69 9.74 -15.14
CA ARG A 107 33.43 8.31 -14.83
C ARG A 107 32.73 8.09 -13.50
N GLY A 108 33.15 8.75 -12.43
CA GLY A 108 32.53 8.60 -11.11
C GLY A 108 31.13 9.22 -11.04
N TYR A 109 30.94 10.37 -11.67
CA TYR A 109 29.69 11.10 -11.76
C TYR A 109 28.64 10.33 -12.56
N ASN A 110 29.02 9.74 -13.67
CA ASN A 110 28.17 8.92 -14.50
C ASN A 110 27.63 7.70 -13.73
N ASN A 111 28.48 7.00 -13.00
CA ASN A 111 28.09 5.83 -12.21
C ASN A 111 27.17 6.20 -11.02
N PHE A 112 27.35 7.38 -10.42
CA PHE A 112 26.54 7.83 -9.30
C PHE A 112 25.11 8.15 -9.74
N TRP A 113 24.93 8.94 -10.80
CA TRP A 113 23.61 9.33 -11.30
C TRP A 113 22.90 8.20 -12.04
N GLU A 114 23.61 7.33 -12.73
CA GLU A 114 23.04 6.11 -13.30
C GLU A 114 22.41 5.22 -12.24
N LYS A 115 23.04 5.15 -11.07
CA LYS A 115 22.53 4.32 -9.97
C LYS A 115 21.41 4.99 -9.18
N LYS A 116 21.36 6.32 -9.11
CA LYS A 116 20.50 7.06 -8.17
C LYS A 116 19.20 7.66 -8.74
N CYS A 117 19.05 7.71 -10.06
CA CYS A 117 17.87 8.30 -10.70
C CYS A 117 17.21 7.32 -11.68
N LYS A 118 16.94 6.10 -11.27
CA LYS A 118 16.32 5.10 -12.14
C LYS A 118 15.58 4.02 -11.34
N MET A 119 14.88 3.20 -12.09
CA MET A 119 14.39 1.92 -11.57
C MET A 119 15.56 1.01 -11.24
N MET A 120 15.53 0.48 -10.04
CA MET A 120 16.42 -0.59 -9.60
C MET A 120 15.70 -1.92 -9.70
N SER A 121 16.47 -2.95 -10.08
CA SER A 121 16.03 -4.34 -10.02
C SER A 121 17.01 -5.10 -9.15
N LYS A 122 16.51 -5.79 -8.13
CA LYS A 122 17.31 -6.62 -7.24
C LYS A 122 16.71 -8.02 -7.19
N GLU A 123 17.50 -9.00 -7.56
CA GLU A 123 17.14 -10.40 -7.38
C GLU A 123 17.43 -10.80 -5.94
N LEU A 124 16.45 -11.37 -5.29
CA LEU A 124 16.55 -11.96 -3.96
C LEU A 124 16.11 -13.41 -4.04
N SER A 125 17.02 -14.30 -3.65
CA SER A 125 16.72 -15.70 -3.45
C SER A 125 16.87 -16.01 -1.96
N SER A 126 15.82 -16.55 -1.37
CA SER A 126 15.81 -16.98 0.03
C SER A 126 14.96 -18.22 0.21
N SER A 127 15.31 -19.06 1.19
CA SER A 127 14.55 -20.27 1.52
C SER A 127 13.09 -19.96 1.94
N GLY A 128 12.83 -18.80 2.53
CA GLY A 128 11.49 -18.42 2.99
C GLY A 128 10.64 -17.67 1.95
N LEU A 129 11.27 -16.93 1.03
CA LEU A 129 10.56 -16.10 0.04
C LEU A 129 10.66 -16.64 -1.40
N GLY A 130 11.50 -17.68 -1.63
CA GLY A 130 11.84 -18.15 -2.98
C GLY A 130 12.61 -17.10 -3.78
N ASP A 131 12.60 -17.25 -5.10
CA ASP A 131 13.23 -16.30 -6.02
C ASP A 131 12.27 -15.15 -6.30
N ASN A 132 12.70 -13.93 -5.98
CA ASN A 132 11.93 -12.71 -6.18
C ASN A 132 12.76 -11.65 -6.87
N ILE A 133 12.14 -10.95 -7.81
CA ILE A 133 12.71 -9.77 -8.45
C ILE A 133 12.01 -8.53 -7.87
N LEU A 134 12.75 -7.77 -7.07
CA LEU A 134 12.24 -6.53 -6.49
C LEU A 134 12.55 -5.37 -7.43
N LYS A 135 11.52 -4.67 -7.87
CA LYS A 135 11.64 -3.48 -8.72
C LYS A 135 11.21 -2.26 -7.94
N TYR A 136 12.09 -1.27 -7.82
CA TYR A 136 11.79 -0.06 -7.07
C TYR A 136 12.49 1.17 -7.66
N ILE A 137 11.89 2.33 -7.43
CA ILE A 137 12.52 3.62 -7.74
C ILE A 137 13.47 3.94 -6.59
N PHE A 138 14.74 4.17 -6.91
CA PHE A 138 15.71 4.54 -5.89
C PHE A 138 15.45 5.97 -5.38
N MET A 139 15.32 6.12 -4.06
CA MET A 139 15.03 7.39 -3.40
C MET A 139 16.00 7.60 -2.23
N ASP A 140 17.12 8.22 -2.50
CA ASP A 140 18.18 8.46 -1.51
C ASP A 140 17.64 9.27 -0.31
N GLY A 141 17.94 8.81 0.92
CA GLY A 141 17.44 9.42 2.15
C GLY A 141 15.99 9.09 2.51
N ARG A 142 15.34 8.15 1.82
CA ARG A 142 14.03 7.59 2.18
C ARG A 142 14.12 6.08 2.35
N VAL A 143 13.38 5.56 3.30
CA VAL A 143 13.22 4.11 3.48
C VAL A 143 12.02 3.66 2.65
N ILE A 144 12.25 2.65 1.80
CA ILE A 144 11.19 2.05 0.97
C ILE A 144 11.09 0.58 1.35
N PHE A 145 9.90 0.12 1.70
CA PHE A 145 9.65 -1.29 1.99
C PHE A 145 8.25 -1.72 1.56
N ASP A 146 8.09 -3.02 1.35
CA ASP A 146 6.86 -3.63 0.89
C ASP A 146 6.24 -4.46 2.02
N ILE A 147 5.04 -4.09 2.45
CA ILE A 147 4.33 -4.76 3.56
C ILE A 147 4.10 -6.23 3.26
N GLN A 148 3.79 -6.60 2.01
CA GLN A 148 3.59 -8.00 1.65
C GLN A 148 4.87 -8.81 1.90
N LYS A 149 6.05 -8.25 1.57
CA LYS A 149 7.34 -8.92 1.78
C LYS A 149 7.68 -9.07 3.26
N GLU A 150 7.37 -8.05 4.06
CA GLU A 150 7.55 -8.12 5.51
C GLU A 150 6.67 -9.21 6.14
N ILE A 151 5.41 -9.31 5.71
CA ILE A 151 4.50 -10.36 6.19
C ILE A 151 4.98 -11.74 5.74
N GLN A 152 5.43 -11.89 4.50
CA GLN A 152 5.96 -13.15 3.99
C GLN A 152 7.18 -13.66 4.77
N LYS A 153 8.03 -12.77 5.30
CA LYS A 153 9.18 -13.14 6.14
C LYS A 153 8.77 -13.74 7.48
N GLY A 154 7.72 -13.19 8.10
CA GLY A 154 7.35 -13.51 9.47
C GLY A 154 6.18 -14.49 9.61
N HIS A 155 5.38 -14.68 8.57
CA HIS A 155 4.13 -15.42 8.65
C HIS A 155 3.91 -16.32 7.46
N SER A 156 3.63 -17.61 7.71
CA SER A 156 3.24 -18.56 6.68
C SER A 156 1.72 -18.55 6.53
N LEU A 157 1.22 -18.01 5.42
CA LEU A 157 -0.20 -17.92 5.12
C LEU A 157 -0.53 -18.63 3.81
N ASP A 158 -1.74 -19.15 3.68
CA ASP A 158 -2.22 -19.83 2.46
C ASP A 158 -2.31 -18.86 1.27
N SER A 159 -2.50 -17.57 1.54
CA SER A 159 -2.58 -16.53 0.53
C SER A 159 -2.10 -15.20 1.06
N TYR A 160 -1.28 -14.53 0.28
CA TYR A 160 -0.75 -13.19 0.57
C TYR A 160 -1.49 -12.08 -0.21
N LYS A 161 -2.73 -12.30 -0.63
CA LYS A 161 -3.59 -11.22 -1.13
C LYS A 161 -3.98 -10.30 0.03
N LEU A 162 -4.04 -9.00 -0.22
CA LEU A 162 -4.32 -8.00 0.82
C LEU A 162 -5.58 -8.32 1.62
N ASP A 163 -6.64 -8.80 0.96
CA ASP A 163 -7.90 -9.18 1.61
C ASP A 163 -7.71 -10.31 2.62
N ASN A 164 -7.00 -11.37 2.22
CA ASN A 164 -6.77 -12.53 3.08
C ASN A 164 -5.87 -12.16 4.26
N VAL A 165 -4.84 -11.36 4.02
CA VAL A 165 -3.94 -10.88 5.05
C VAL A 165 -4.67 -9.97 6.03
N SER A 166 -5.48 -9.04 5.53
CA SER A 166 -6.28 -8.15 6.38
C SER A 166 -7.28 -8.92 7.24
N ALA A 167 -7.98 -9.88 6.66
CA ALA A 167 -8.90 -10.75 7.39
C ALA A 167 -8.18 -11.64 8.43
N HIS A 168 -6.93 -12.01 8.18
CA HIS A 168 -6.16 -12.82 9.11
C HIS A 168 -5.69 -12.03 10.35
N PHE A 169 -5.24 -10.79 10.16
CA PHE A 169 -4.65 -9.99 11.24
C PHE A 169 -5.64 -9.00 11.87
N ILE A 170 -6.64 -8.53 11.12
CA ILE A 170 -7.63 -7.56 11.62
C ILE A 170 -8.92 -8.30 11.92
N LYS A 171 -9.00 -8.88 13.11
CA LYS A 171 -10.12 -9.68 13.59
C LYS A 171 -10.31 -9.61 15.09
N GLY A 172 -11.45 -10.08 15.55
CA GLY A 172 -11.72 -10.17 16.99
C GLY A 172 -12.77 -11.23 17.30
N LYS A 173 -12.64 -11.87 18.47
CA LYS A 173 -13.66 -12.81 18.95
C LYS A 173 -14.92 -12.07 19.35
N ILE A 174 -16.08 -12.60 18.97
CA ILE A 174 -17.37 -12.08 19.36
C ILE A 174 -17.75 -12.69 20.71
N LYS A 175 -17.85 -11.83 21.74
CA LYS A 175 -18.23 -12.23 23.10
C LYS A 175 -19.74 -12.34 23.26
N ALA A 176 -20.43 -11.33 22.72
CA ALA A 176 -21.91 -11.27 22.79
C ALA A 176 -22.44 -10.53 21.57
N LYS A 177 -23.69 -10.79 21.23
CA LYS A 177 -24.41 -10.09 20.19
C LYS A 177 -25.85 -9.84 20.62
N ARG A 178 -26.36 -8.67 20.26
CA ARG A 178 -27.75 -8.28 20.51
C ARG A 178 -28.38 -7.85 19.20
N TYR A 179 -29.38 -8.61 18.76
CA TYR A 179 -30.19 -8.28 17.60
C TYR A 179 -31.39 -7.43 18.00
N TYR A 180 -31.75 -6.45 17.17
CA TYR A 180 -32.97 -5.68 17.27
C TYR A 180 -33.33 -5.08 15.90
N ILE A 181 -34.52 -4.53 15.80
CA ILE A 181 -35.00 -3.80 14.62
C ILE A 181 -35.04 -2.33 15.02
N ASP A 182 -34.49 -1.46 14.19
CA ASP A 182 -34.53 -0.02 14.44
C ASP A 182 -35.87 0.60 14.08
N ASN A 183 -36.04 1.92 14.31
CA ASN A 183 -37.29 2.65 14.03
C ASN A 183 -37.63 2.66 12.54
N ASP A 184 -36.64 2.53 11.66
CA ASP A 184 -36.80 2.48 10.20
C ASP A 184 -36.99 1.05 9.66
N LYS A 185 -37.23 0.09 10.54
CA LYS A 185 -37.42 -1.34 10.26
C LYS A 185 -36.17 -2.03 9.66
N ASN A 186 -35.00 -1.48 9.90
CA ASN A 186 -33.73 -2.16 9.49
C ASN A 186 -33.32 -3.17 10.55
N ASP A 187 -32.78 -4.30 10.08
CA ASP A 187 -32.13 -5.29 10.93
C ASP A 187 -30.79 -4.76 11.44
N MET A 188 -30.63 -4.73 12.76
CA MET A 188 -29.43 -4.26 13.44
C MET A 188 -28.85 -5.33 14.36
N THR A 189 -27.54 -5.41 14.44
CA THR A 189 -26.86 -6.26 15.43
C THR A 189 -25.74 -5.51 16.10
N ASP A 190 -25.81 -5.37 17.42
CA ASP A 190 -24.70 -4.91 18.26
C ASP A 190 -23.79 -6.10 18.59
N ILE A 191 -22.49 -5.94 18.36
CA ILE A 191 -21.47 -6.97 18.54
C ILE A 191 -20.48 -6.51 19.59
N HIS A 192 -20.40 -7.22 20.72
CA HIS A 192 -19.36 -7.04 21.72
C HIS A 192 -18.17 -7.96 21.39
N THR A 193 -17.00 -7.39 21.31
CA THR A 193 -15.79 -8.10 20.82
C THR A 193 -14.61 -8.00 21.79
N THR A 194 -13.62 -8.84 21.60
CA THR A 194 -12.34 -8.77 22.34
C THR A 194 -11.48 -7.60 21.87
N SER A 195 -11.53 -7.30 20.57
CA SER A 195 -10.77 -6.23 19.93
C SER A 195 -11.62 -5.57 18.86
N LEU A 196 -11.47 -4.27 18.69
CA LEU A 196 -12.07 -3.53 17.57
C LEU A 196 -11.16 -3.48 16.33
N GLY A 197 -9.87 -3.89 16.45
CA GLY A 197 -8.94 -3.97 15.32
C GLY A 197 -8.83 -2.69 14.48
N ASN A 198 -9.13 -1.52 15.08
CA ASN A 198 -9.20 -0.21 14.42
C ASN A 198 -10.23 -0.11 13.27
N ILE A 199 -11.31 -0.92 13.30
CA ILE A 199 -12.42 -0.75 12.35
C ILE A 199 -13.07 0.62 12.53
N LYS A 200 -13.61 1.14 11.44
CA LYS A 200 -14.31 2.44 11.37
C LYS A 200 -15.77 2.26 10.99
N VAL A 201 -16.55 3.29 11.22
CA VAL A 201 -17.93 3.38 10.64
C VAL A 201 -17.81 3.40 9.12
N ASN A 202 -18.69 2.67 8.45
CA ASN A 202 -18.72 2.37 7.03
C ASN A 202 -17.76 1.25 6.55
N ASP A 203 -16.92 0.69 7.40
CA ASP A 203 -16.19 -0.53 7.06
C ASP A 203 -17.14 -1.72 6.90
N TYR A 204 -16.67 -2.74 6.22
CA TYR A 204 -17.36 -4.02 6.10
C TYR A 204 -16.64 -5.09 6.89
N ILE A 205 -17.39 -6.00 7.48
CA ILE A 205 -16.87 -7.18 8.15
C ILE A 205 -17.52 -8.44 7.60
N THR A 206 -16.80 -9.55 7.72
CA THR A 206 -17.33 -10.91 7.58
C THR A 206 -17.29 -11.61 8.92
N ILE A 207 -18.07 -12.66 9.06
CA ILE A 207 -18.12 -13.49 10.27
C ILE A 207 -17.55 -14.86 9.94
N LEU A 208 -16.61 -15.32 10.76
CA LEU A 208 -16.06 -16.67 10.73
C LEU A 208 -16.60 -17.47 11.91
N LEU A 209 -16.95 -18.71 11.64
CA LEU A 209 -17.37 -19.70 12.62
C LEU A 209 -16.17 -20.62 12.89
N THR A 210 -15.57 -20.52 14.04
CA THR A 210 -14.51 -21.45 14.45
C THR A 210 -15.13 -22.70 15.04
N THR A 211 -14.95 -23.80 14.34
CA THR A 211 -15.45 -25.13 14.73
C THR A 211 -14.28 -26.05 15.10
N LYS A 212 -14.59 -27.21 15.65
CA LYS A 212 -13.60 -28.27 15.93
C LYS A 212 -12.86 -28.75 14.67
N TYR A 213 -13.46 -28.57 13.50
CA TYR A 213 -12.93 -29.03 12.20
C TYR A 213 -12.29 -27.92 11.37
N GLY A 214 -12.22 -26.69 11.90
CA GLY A 214 -11.64 -25.53 11.22
C GLY A 214 -12.59 -24.33 11.13
N ASN A 215 -12.17 -23.32 10.40
CA ASN A 215 -12.92 -22.07 10.23
C ASN A 215 -13.85 -22.18 9.03
N LEU A 216 -15.11 -21.82 9.24
CA LEU A 216 -16.15 -21.81 8.22
C LEU A 216 -16.69 -20.39 8.04
N PRO A 217 -16.83 -19.92 6.79
CA PRO A 217 -17.41 -18.59 6.54
C PRO A 217 -18.91 -18.59 6.84
N TYR A 218 -19.38 -17.56 7.53
CA TYR A 218 -20.80 -17.36 7.76
C TYR A 218 -21.49 -16.90 6.48
N LYS A 219 -22.60 -17.57 6.10
CA LYS A 219 -23.42 -17.24 4.91
C LYS A 219 -22.58 -16.95 3.65
N ASN A 220 -21.63 -17.81 3.32
CA ASN A 220 -20.76 -17.68 2.16
C ASN A 220 -19.99 -16.33 2.11
N ASN A 221 -19.39 -15.94 3.23
CA ASN A 221 -18.68 -14.68 3.40
C ASN A 221 -19.59 -13.43 3.26
N ALA A 222 -20.82 -13.52 3.72
CA ALA A 222 -21.70 -12.35 3.73
C ALA A 222 -21.03 -11.18 4.46
N LYS A 223 -21.03 -10.01 3.81
CA LYS A 223 -20.44 -8.78 4.34
C LYS A 223 -21.51 -7.99 5.09
N PHE A 224 -21.13 -7.42 6.22
CA PHE A 224 -21.98 -6.59 7.07
C PHE A 224 -21.34 -5.23 7.24
N LYS A 225 -22.10 -4.17 6.94
CA LYS A 225 -21.63 -2.79 7.07
C LYS A 225 -21.62 -2.39 8.55
N VAL A 226 -20.51 -1.81 9.01
CA VAL A 226 -20.38 -1.20 10.34
C VAL A 226 -21.02 0.19 10.30
N ILE A 227 -22.00 0.45 11.19
CA ILE A 227 -22.75 1.70 11.21
C ILE A 227 -22.59 2.49 12.52
N GLY A 228 -21.91 1.92 13.50
CA GLY A 228 -21.60 2.57 14.77
C GLY A 228 -20.53 1.86 15.54
N LEU A 229 -19.77 2.62 16.34
CA LEU A 229 -18.64 2.16 17.16
C LEU A 229 -18.72 2.74 18.56
N ASN A 230 -18.38 1.91 19.54
CA ASN A 230 -18.17 2.34 20.92
C ASN A 230 -16.87 1.72 21.44
N HIS A 231 -15.83 2.54 21.50
CA HIS A 231 -14.49 2.12 21.92
C HIS A 231 -14.43 1.70 23.40
N ASN A 232 -15.18 2.37 24.26
CA ASN A 232 -15.14 2.11 25.70
C ASN A 232 -15.69 0.72 26.04
N THR A 233 -16.76 0.31 25.36
CA THR A 233 -17.39 -1.00 25.58
C THR A 233 -16.89 -2.07 24.63
N LYS A 234 -15.96 -1.75 23.72
CA LYS A 234 -15.53 -2.61 22.63
C LYS A 234 -16.70 -3.23 21.89
N CYS A 235 -17.67 -2.37 21.54
CA CYS A 235 -18.90 -2.76 20.84
C CYS A 235 -18.97 -2.02 19.50
N PHE A 236 -19.42 -2.70 18.47
CA PHE A 236 -19.76 -2.09 17.20
C PHE A 236 -21.12 -2.60 16.70
N ARG A 237 -21.77 -1.77 15.91
CA ARG A 237 -23.08 -2.03 15.33
C ARG A 237 -22.97 -2.30 13.86
N ILE A 238 -23.63 -3.33 13.39
CA ILE A 238 -23.72 -3.67 11.97
C ILE A 238 -25.16 -3.59 11.46
N LEU A 239 -25.27 -3.28 10.18
CA LEU A 239 -26.51 -3.45 9.43
C LEU A 239 -26.66 -4.93 9.06
N GLY A 240 -27.75 -5.54 9.52
CA GLY A 240 -28.09 -6.92 9.25
C GLY A 240 -28.19 -7.81 10.49
N LYS A 241 -28.76 -8.98 10.27
CA LYS A 241 -29.00 -9.98 11.30
C LYS A 241 -28.01 -11.14 11.23
N ILE A 242 -27.30 -11.37 12.33
CA ILE A 242 -26.48 -12.58 12.52
C ILE A 242 -27.31 -13.64 13.20
N ASN A 243 -27.85 -14.55 12.42
CA ASN A 243 -28.54 -15.72 12.95
C ASN A 243 -27.56 -16.82 13.28
N VAL A 244 -27.54 -17.23 14.52
CA VAL A 244 -26.80 -18.45 14.93
C VAL A 244 -27.67 -19.64 14.56
N HIS A 245 -27.32 -20.34 13.52
CA HIS A 245 -27.98 -21.59 13.22
C HIS A 245 -27.59 -22.64 14.25
N LYS A 246 -28.59 -23.32 14.83
CA LYS A 246 -28.43 -24.55 15.61
C LYS A 246 -27.71 -25.67 14.82
N LYS A 247 -27.48 -25.43 13.53
CA LYS A 247 -26.86 -26.38 12.58
C LYS A 247 -25.48 -26.89 12.99
N TYR A 248 -24.72 -26.12 13.73
CA TYR A 248 -23.36 -26.47 14.12
C TYR A 248 -23.31 -27.09 15.56
N GLY A 249 -24.40 -27.02 16.32
CA GLY A 249 -24.52 -27.70 17.63
C GLY A 249 -23.29 -27.48 18.51
N ASN A 250 -22.77 -28.61 19.05
CA ASN A 250 -21.60 -28.66 19.95
C ASN A 250 -20.24 -28.51 19.21
N ASP A 251 -20.24 -28.44 17.90
CA ASP A 251 -19.01 -28.30 17.11
C ASP A 251 -18.55 -26.85 16.96
N LEU A 252 -19.44 -25.90 17.19
CA LEU A 252 -19.09 -24.47 17.18
C LEU A 252 -18.40 -24.10 18.50
N ILE A 253 -17.16 -23.58 18.37
CA ILE A 253 -16.36 -23.14 19.54
C ILE A 253 -16.61 -21.66 19.82
N TYR A 254 -16.45 -20.78 18.80
CA TYR A 254 -16.71 -19.35 18.91
C TYR A 254 -16.94 -18.71 17.55
N TYR A 255 -17.31 -17.43 17.57
CA TYR A 255 -17.40 -16.57 16.39
C TYR A 255 -16.26 -15.58 16.40
N GLU A 256 -15.73 -15.29 15.22
CA GLU A 256 -14.82 -14.18 14.96
C GLU A 256 -15.42 -13.24 13.91
N TRP A 257 -15.22 -11.97 14.09
CA TRP A 257 -15.39 -11.03 12.98
C TRP A 257 -14.02 -10.78 12.37
N CYS A 258 -13.97 -10.58 11.06
CA CYS A 258 -12.78 -10.22 10.30
C CYS A 258 -13.11 -9.02 9.43
N LEU A 259 -12.15 -8.12 9.27
CA LEU A 259 -12.31 -7.00 8.35
C LEU A 259 -12.47 -7.55 6.93
N ALA A 260 -13.48 -7.06 6.22
CA ALA A 260 -13.74 -7.40 4.84
C ALA A 260 -13.50 -6.20 3.96
N LYS A 261 -12.76 -6.39 2.88
CA LYS A 261 -12.59 -5.38 1.86
C LYS A 261 -13.85 -5.28 0.99
N ASP A 262 -14.14 -4.09 0.51
CA ASP A 262 -15.14 -3.90 -0.53
C ASP A 262 -14.59 -4.46 -1.85
N ASP A 263 -15.27 -5.42 -2.46
CA ASP A 263 -14.76 -6.05 -3.68
C ASP A 263 -15.16 -5.21 -4.88
N VAL A 264 -14.20 -4.48 -5.41
CA VAL A 264 -14.33 -3.84 -6.72
C VAL A 264 -13.48 -4.64 -7.70
N SER A 265 -14.12 -5.34 -8.64
CA SER A 265 -13.40 -6.10 -9.65
C SER A 265 -12.67 -5.16 -10.64
N PRO A 266 -11.58 -5.61 -11.28
CA PRO A 266 -10.89 -4.82 -12.31
C PRO A 266 -11.85 -4.33 -13.40
N GLN A 267 -12.81 -5.15 -13.81
CA GLN A 267 -13.80 -4.76 -14.81
C GLN A 267 -14.68 -3.62 -14.32
N GLN A 268 -15.15 -3.66 -13.07
CA GLN A 268 -15.93 -2.57 -12.47
C GLN A 268 -15.13 -1.27 -12.36
N ILE A 269 -13.81 -1.34 -12.09
CA ILE A 269 -12.94 -0.14 -12.10
C ILE A 269 -12.93 0.50 -13.49
N PHE A 270 -12.77 -0.31 -14.54
CA PHE A 270 -12.83 0.20 -15.92
C PHE A 270 -14.19 0.78 -16.28
N ASP A 271 -15.27 0.14 -15.87
CA ASP A 271 -16.64 0.60 -16.14
C ASP A 271 -16.92 1.91 -15.39
N TYR A 272 -16.56 2.02 -14.12
CA TYR A 272 -16.68 3.26 -13.34
C TYR A 272 -15.86 4.40 -13.94
N HIS A 273 -14.65 4.10 -14.44
CA HIS A 273 -13.82 5.10 -15.10
C HIS A 273 -14.41 5.59 -16.42
N LYS A 274 -14.91 4.68 -17.26
CA LYS A 274 -15.40 4.98 -18.61
C LYS A 274 -16.79 5.61 -18.61
N THR A 275 -17.71 5.07 -17.81
CA THR A 275 -19.14 5.41 -17.87
C THR A 275 -19.67 6.05 -16.61
N GLY A 276 -18.97 5.91 -15.48
CA GLY A 276 -19.46 6.32 -14.16
C GLY A 276 -19.35 7.83 -13.86
N GLY A 277 -18.73 8.63 -14.72
CA GLY A 277 -18.54 10.06 -14.51
C GLY A 277 -17.81 10.39 -13.20
N SER A 278 -18.20 11.49 -12.55
CA SER A 278 -17.62 11.90 -11.26
C SER A 278 -17.93 10.92 -10.13
N ALA A 279 -19.17 10.42 -10.08
CA ALA A 279 -19.59 9.44 -9.08
C ALA A 279 -18.83 8.10 -9.19
N GLY A 280 -18.55 7.64 -10.42
CA GLY A 280 -17.72 6.46 -10.65
C GLY A 280 -16.28 6.67 -10.19
N ARG A 281 -15.68 7.82 -10.52
CA ARG A 281 -14.32 8.18 -10.05
C ARG A 281 -14.25 8.27 -8.53
N ALA A 282 -15.28 8.82 -7.86
CA ALA A 282 -15.34 8.87 -6.40
C ALA A 282 -15.36 7.47 -5.77
N LYS A 283 -16.08 6.50 -6.36
CA LYS A 283 -16.07 5.10 -5.90
C LYS A 283 -14.68 4.47 -6.03
N ILE A 284 -13.98 4.70 -7.15
CA ILE A 284 -12.61 4.20 -7.35
C ILE A 284 -11.67 4.84 -6.32
N ALA A 285 -11.76 6.15 -6.10
CA ALA A 285 -10.95 6.86 -5.11
C ALA A 285 -11.16 6.31 -3.70
N LYS A 286 -12.42 6.11 -3.28
CA LYS A 286 -12.76 5.52 -1.99
C LYS A 286 -12.16 4.12 -1.82
N TYR A 287 -12.25 3.29 -2.86
CA TYR A 287 -11.63 1.97 -2.89
C TYR A 287 -10.09 2.04 -2.72
N CYS A 288 -9.41 2.91 -3.46
CA CYS A 288 -7.97 3.09 -3.35
C CYS A 288 -7.53 3.61 -1.97
N ILE A 289 -8.30 4.53 -1.38
CA ILE A 289 -8.04 5.05 -0.03
C ILE A 289 -8.16 3.92 1.00
N MET A 290 -9.20 3.08 0.90
CA MET A 290 -9.37 1.92 1.77
C MET A 290 -8.16 0.97 1.69
N ASP A 291 -7.63 0.70 0.50
CA ASP A 291 -6.44 -0.13 0.33
C ASP A 291 -5.20 0.48 1.01
N CYS A 292 -5.03 1.80 0.93
CA CYS A 292 -3.95 2.49 1.63
C CYS A 292 -4.14 2.45 3.15
N GLU A 293 -5.35 2.63 3.65
CA GLU A 293 -5.66 2.52 5.08
C GLU A 293 -5.39 1.12 5.62
N LEU A 294 -5.74 0.08 4.87
CA LEU A 294 -5.41 -1.31 5.25
C LEU A 294 -3.90 -1.52 5.42
N CYS A 295 -3.09 -0.91 4.56
CA CYS A 295 -1.63 -0.94 4.71
C CYS A 295 -1.19 -0.33 6.04
N ILE A 296 -1.74 0.83 6.42
CA ILE A 296 -1.43 1.50 7.68
C ILE A 296 -1.90 0.65 8.89
N HIS A 297 -3.07 0.02 8.78
CA HIS A 297 -3.58 -0.87 9.83
C HIS A 297 -2.67 -2.08 10.02
N LEU A 298 -2.24 -2.73 8.95
CA LEU A 298 -1.31 -3.85 9.02
C LEU A 298 0.04 -3.45 9.61
N LEU A 299 0.59 -2.29 9.22
CA LEU A 299 1.83 -1.75 9.80
C LEU A 299 1.77 -1.62 11.32
N ARG A 300 0.66 -1.08 11.82
CA ARG A 300 0.42 -0.88 13.25
C ARG A 300 0.13 -2.19 13.98
N GLN A 301 -0.69 -3.06 13.39
CA GLN A 301 -1.10 -4.33 14.01
C GLN A 301 0.07 -5.30 14.16
N LEU A 302 1.04 -5.24 13.26
CA LEU A 302 2.22 -6.11 13.23
C LEU A 302 3.48 -5.45 13.77
N ASP A 303 3.40 -4.21 14.23
CA ASP A 303 4.53 -3.42 14.74
C ASP A 303 5.75 -3.44 13.79
N ILE A 304 5.51 -3.41 12.47
CA ILE A 304 6.55 -3.60 11.45
C ILE A 304 7.66 -2.56 11.61
N VAL A 305 7.32 -1.28 11.75
CA VAL A 305 8.31 -0.20 11.85
C VAL A 305 9.10 -0.28 13.17
N PRO A 306 8.46 -0.36 14.36
CA PRO A 306 9.18 -0.50 15.62
C PRO A 306 10.10 -1.72 15.67
N ASN A 307 9.65 -2.87 15.16
CA ASN A 307 10.44 -4.10 15.13
C ASN A 307 11.68 -3.96 14.27
N ASN A 308 11.56 -3.38 13.06
CA ASN A 308 12.72 -3.17 12.18
C ASN A 308 13.71 -2.13 12.76
N ILE A 309 13.23 -1.05 13.39
CA ILE A 309 14.08 -0.09 14.10
C ILE A 309 14.81 -0.79 15.24
N GLY A 310 14.10 -1.60 16.05
CA GLY A 310 14.70 -2.38 17.14
C GLY A 310 15.81 -3.31 16.64
N MET A 311 15.57 -4.02 15.52
CA MET A 311 16.57 -4.87 14.90
C MET A 311 17.79 -4.09 14.42
N ALA A 312 17.60 -2.93 13.78
CA ALA A 312 18.69 -2.06 13.33
C ALA A 312 19.53 -1.56 14.52
N CYS A 313 18.89 -1.14 15.61
CA CYS A 313 19.57 -0.71 16.84
C CYS A 313 20.44 -1.82 17.44
N VAL A 314 19.93 -3.06 17.52
CA VAL A 314 20.68 -4.21 18.06
C VAL A 314 21.83 -4.61 17.15
N SER A 315 21.63 -4.51 15.84
CA SER A 315 22.64 -4.87 14.83
C SER A 315 23.64 -3.76 14.55
N SER A 316 23.47 -2.58 15.15
CA SER A 316 24.30 -1.37 14.92
C SER A 316 24.36 -0.95 13.44
N VAL A 317 23.22 -1.05 12.72
CA VAL A 317 23.08 -0.72 11.30
C VAL A 317 22.22 0.52 11.11
#